data_10af1cfcd24631b24ee4a56cc11c99f3
#
_entry.id   10af1cfcd24631b24ee4a56cc11c99f3
#
_cell.length_a   1.000
_cell.length_b   1.000
_cell.length_c   1.000
_cell.angle_alpha   90.00
_cell.angle_beta   90.00
_cell.angle_gamma   90.00
#
_symmetry.space_group_name_H-M   'P 1'
#
loop_
_entity.id
_entity.type
_entity.pdbx_description
1 polymer ?
#
loop_
_entity_poly.entity_id
_entity_poly.type
_entity_poly.pdbx_seq_one_letter_code
_entity_poly.pdbx_strand_id
1 'polypeptide(L)'
;RDVAPSRGLGDVYKRQMNTVAAVDRACELVELLGCGEVMRGTIDVLPEPIVPKTVKLEPEKVNGLLGTDVSEAEMRRILLALGFELDGETIIVPSWRGDVEHYSDIAEEIARFYGYNNIPCTLMRGQTTSGGYSDAQQAERSIGAMARALGYSEIITYSFISPSYYDKIRLPADSPLRNSMKILNPLGEDTSIMRTTVLPSMLEILTRNYNYRNKAVRLYEIGKVYFARPDGMADEPKLLCLGGYGGGMDFFRLKGAVERILAGLRITDVTFEAEHDNCLLYTSPSPRDGATS
;
A
#
# COMPACT_ATOMS: atom_id res chain seq x y z
N ARG A 1 -24.80 -9.35 -7.73
CA ARG A 1 -24.25 -8.18 -7.01
C ARG A 1 -22.76 -8.19 -7.27
N ASP A 2 -22.25 -7.19 -7.97
CA ASP A 2 -20.82 -7.01 -8.15
C ASP A 2 -20.19 -6.69 -6.79
N VAL A 3 -19.46 -7.65 -6.27
CA VAL A 3 -18.81 -7.54 -4.96
C VAL A 3 -17.51 -6.74 -5.06
N ALA A 4 -17.02 -6.49 -6.28
CA ALA A 4 -15.88 -5.63 -6.55
C ALA A 4 -16.09 -4.88 -7.86
N PRO A 5 -16.27 -3.55 -7.85
CA PRO A 5 -16.51 -2.74 -9.06
C PRO A 5 -15.43 -2.93 -10.14
N SER A 6 -14.18 -3.18 -9.73
CA SER A 6 -13.06 -3.40 -10.64
C SER A 6 -13.10 -4.76 -11.38
N ARG A 7 -13.83 -5.76 -10.84
CA ARG A 7 -13.99 -7.06 -11.51
C ARG A 7 -15.16 -7.05 -12.50
N GLY A 8 -16.27 -6.40 -12.14
CA GLY A 8 -17.45 -6.32 -13.01
C GLY A 8 -17.17 -5.57 -14.31
N LEU A 9 -16.52 -4.42 -14.24
CA LEU A 9 -16.18 -3.61 -15.42
C LEU A 9 -15.22 -4.35 -16.38
N GLY A 10 -14.20 -5.04 -15.86
CA GLY A 10 -13.27 -5.80 -16.68
C GLY A 10 -13.93 -6.95 -17.45
N ASP A 11 -14.88 -7.65 -16.87
CA ASP A 11 -15.55 -8.77 -17.50
C ASP A 11 -16.59 -8.32 -18.55
N VAL A 12 -17.31 -7.24 -18.31
CA VAL A 12 -18.31 -6.70 -19.23
C VAL A 12 -17.65 -6.22 -20.53
N TYR A 13 -16.59 -5.45 -20.47
CA TYR A 13 -15.90 -4.94 -21.65
C TYR A 13 -15.15 -5.99 -22.46
N LYS A 14 -14.63 -7.01 -21.81
CA LYS A 14 -13.86 -8.08 -22.47
C LYS A 14 -14.70 -9.04 -23.31
N ARG A 15 -16.01 -9.11 -23.08
CA ARG A 15 -16.86 -10.16 -23.62
C ARG A 15 -17.98 -9.64 -24.55
N GLN A 16 -18.10 -8.35 -24.78
CA GLN A 16 -19.20 -7.79 -25.59
C GLN A 16 -19.28 -8.42 -27.00
N MET A 17 -18.13 -8.60 -27.66
CA MET A 17 -18.11 -9.21 -29.02
C MET A 17 -18.51 -10.69 -29.01
N ASN A 18 -18.47 -11.37 -27.89
CA ASN A 18 -18.85 -12.77 -27.79
C ASN A 18 -20.31 -12.97 -27.38
N THR A 19 -21.06 -11.89 -27.14
CA THR A 19 -22.42 -11.98 -26.60
C THR A 19 -23.34 -12.73 -27.53
N VAL A 20 -23.35 -12.41 -28.83
CA VAL A 20 -24.19 -13.07 -29.83
C VAL A 20 -23.81 -14.57 -29.94
N ALA A 21 -22.52 -14.87 -30.10
CA ALA A 21 -22.06 -16.26 -30.21
C ALA A 21 -22.38 -17.09 -28.94
N ALA A 22 -22.32 -16.47 -27.76
CA ALA A 22 -22.69 -17.14 -26.51
C ALA A 22 -24.21 -17.46 -26.44
N VAL A 23 -25.04 -16.52 -26.88
CA VAL A 23 -26.51 -16.72 -26.97
C VAL A 23 -26.85 -17.77 -28.00
N ASP A 24 -26.25 -17.72 -29.17
CA ASP A 24 -26.44 -18.75 -30.22
C ASP A 24 -26.08 -20.15 -29.72
N ARG A 25 -24.94 -20.26 -29.00
CA ARG A 25 -24.58 -21.56 -28.40
C ARG A 25 -25.56 -22.01 -27.33
N ALA A 26 -26.07 -21.09 -26.50
CA ALA A 26 -27.11 -21.42 -25.53
C ALA A 26 -28.39 -21.91 -26.19
N CYS A 27 -28.82 -21.26 -27.27
CA CYS A 27 -29.96 -21.65 -28.08
C CYS A 27 -29.75 -23.04 -28.69
N GLU A 28 -28.62 -23.29 -29.31
CA GLU A 28 -28.26 -24.62 -29.85
C GLU A 28 -28.33 -25.73 -28.77
N LEU A 29 -27.86 -25.45 -27.57
CA LEU A 29 -27.91 -26.39 -26.45
C LEU A 29 -29.35 -26.67 -25.99
N VAL A 30 -30.24 -25.68 -25.99
CA VAL A 30 -31.67 -25.85 -25.67
C VAL A 30 -32.32 -26.81 -26.64
N GLU A 31 -32.07 -26.64 -27.94
CA GLU A 31 -32.60 -27.55 -28.99
C GLU A 31 -31.97 -28.95 -28.89
N LEU A 32 -30.65 -29.04 -28.77
CA LEU A 32 -29.91 -30.30 -28.70
C LEU A 32 -30.35 -31.17 -27.51
N LEU A 33 -30.64 -30.56 -26.38
CA LEU A 33 -31.07 -31.23 -25.15
C LEU A 33 -32.59 -31.45 -25.10
N GLY A 34 -33.35 -30.96 -26.08
CA GLY A 34 -34.81 -31.08 -26.10
C GLY A 34 -35.49 -30.32 -24.96
N CYS A 35 -34.88 -29.27 -24.44
CA CYS A 35 -35.38 -28.51 -23.29
C CYS A 35 -36.42 -27.44 -23.67
N GLY A 36 -36.59 -27.15 -24.97
CA GLY A 36 -37.52 -26.15 -25.47
C GLY A 36 -37.33 -25.87 -26.94
N GLU A 37 -38.11 -24.91 -27.47
CA GLU A 37 -38.00 -24.39 -28.83
C GLU A 37 -37.42 -22.98 -28.81
N VAL A 38 -36.48 -22.72 -29.70
CA VAL A 38 -35.86 -21.40 -29.82
C VAL A 38 -36.65 -20.57 -30.83
N MET A 39 -37.02 -19.38 -30.40
CA MET A 39 -37.68 -18.41 -31.29
C MET A 39 -36.68 -17.86 -32.32
N ARG A 40 -37.15 -17.66 -33.54
CA ARG A 40 -36.34 -17.10 -34.62
C ARG A 40 -36.17 -15.59 -34.46
N GLY A 41 -34.97 -15.12 -34.77
CA GLY A 41 -34.60 -13.71 -34.80
C GLY A 41 -33.68 -13.34 -33.62
N THR A 42 -32.81 -12.39 -33.87
CA THR A 42 -31.87 -11.84 -32.90
C THR A 42 -32.09 -10.36 -32.78
N ILE A 43 -32.15 -9.86 -31.55
CA ILE A 43 -32.12 -8.40 -31.25
C ILE A 43 -30.74 -8.14 -30.64
N ASP A 44 -29.90 -7.43 -31.41
CA ASP A 44 -28.58 -6.98 -30.96
C ASP A 44 -28.56 -5.45 -30.97
N VAL A 45 -28.29 -4.85 -29.81
CA VAL A 45 -28.20 -3.40 -29.65
C VAL A 45 -26.84 -3.06 -29.13
N LEU A 46 -25.97 -2.57 -30.00
CA LEU A 46 -24.64 -2.08 -29.68
C LEU A 46 -24.61 -0.55 -29.88
N PRO A 47 -24.75 0.26 -28.79
CA PRO A 47 -24.83 1.71 -28.89
C PRO A 47 -23.59 2.35 -29.51
N GLU A 48 -22.42 1.79 -29.21
CA GLU A 48 -21.13 2.25 -29.72
C GLU A 48 -20.35 1.10 -30.34
N PRO A 49 -19.85 1.25 -31.59
CA PRO A 49 -19.01 0.23 -32.20
C PRO A 49 -17.73 0.01 -31.40
N ILE A 50 -17.39 -1.24 -31.15
CA ILE A 50 -16.13 -1.59 -30.49
C ILE A 50 -15.02 -1.47 -31.51
N VAL A 51 -14.10 -0.55 -31.28
CA VAL A 51 -12.87 -0.40 -32.07
C VAL A 51 -11.81 -1.36 -31.49
N PRO A 52 -11.25 -2.26 -32.31
CA PRO A 52 -10.17 -3.13 -31.84
C PRO A 52 -8.96 -2.30 -31.36
N LYS A 53 -8.37 -2.69 -30.24
CA LYS A 53 -7.10 -2.09 -29.80
C LYS A 53 -5.99 -2.48 -30.77
N THR A 54 -5.05 -1.57 -30.97
CA THR A 54 -3.88 -1.83 -31.82
C THR A 54 -2.59 -1.53 -31.04
N VAL A 55 -1.57 -2.36 -31.29
CA VAL A 55 -0.23 -2.18 -30.74
C VAL A 55 0.78 -2.28 -31.89
N LYS A 56 1.81 -1.46 -31.87
CA LYS A 56 2.87 -1.54 -32.87
C LYS A 56 3.80 -2.71 -32.56
N LEU A 57 4.13 -3.52 -33.57
CA LEU A 57 5.20 -4.52 -33.48
C LEU A 57 6.55 -3.82 -33.59
N GLU A 58 7.33 -3.87 -32.51
CA GLU A 58 8.66 -3.26 -32.43
C GLU A 58 9.71 -4.34 -32.05
N PRO A 59 10.20 -5.14 -33.01
CA PRO A 59 11.04 -6.31 -32.73
C PRO A 59 12.29 -5.98 -31.92
N GLU A 60 12.94 -4.84 -32.20
CA GLU A 60 14.12 -4.40 -31.46
C GLU A 60 13.83 -4.11 -29.99
N LYS A 61 12.69 -3.47 -29.70
CA LYS A 61 12.28 -3.20 -28.32
C LYS A 61 11.90 -4.48 -27.58
N VAL A 62 11.22 -5.40 -28.26
CA VAL A 62 10.86 -6.70 -27.70
C VAL A 62 12.12 -7.48 -27.33
N ASN A 63 13.06 -7.61 -28.27
CA ASN A 63 14.32 -8.30 -28.03
C ASN A 63 15.16 -7.60 -26.96
N GLY A 64 15.19 -6.27 -26.96
CA GLY A 64 15.89 -5.48 -25.94
C GLY A 64 15.32 -5.69 -24.53
N LEU A 65 14.00 -5.82 -24.41
CA LEU A 65 13.33 -6.10 -23.13
C LEU A 65 13.60 -7.54 -22.65
N LEU A 66 13.53 -8.51 -23.57
CA LEU A 66 13.69 -9.93 -23.24
C LEU A 66 15.16 -10.37 -23.14
N GLY A 67 16.08 -9.60 -23.68
CA GLY A 67 17.49 -10.00 -23.81
C GLY A 67 17.67 -11.16 -24.81
N THR A 68 16.89 -11.18 -25.89
CA THR A 68 16.85 -12.25 -26.90
C THR A 68 17.16 -11.70 -28.29
N ASP A 69 17.21 -12.60 -29.25
CA ASP A 69 17.37 -12.27 -30.69
C ASP A 69 16.32 -13.09 -31.48
N VAL A 70 15.05 -12.97 -31.09
CA VAL A 70 13.95 -13.62 -31.80
C VAL A 70 13.68 -12.88 -33.09
N SER A 71 13.66 -13.62 -34.23
CA SER A 71 13.36 -13.00 -35.51
C SER A 71 11.95 -12.44 -35.60
N GLU A 72 11.76 -11.36 -36.37
CA GLU A 72 10.43 -10.79 -36.60
C GLU A 72 9.46 -11.82 -37.18
N ALA A 73 9.92 -12.70 -38.06
CA ALA A 73 9.12 -13.76 -38.65
C ALA A 73 8.57 -14.72 -37.60
N GLU A 74 9.38 -15.06 -36.58
CA GLU A 74 8.96 -15.91 -35.49
C GLU A 74 8.00 -15.18 -34.54
N MET A 75 8.23 -13.90 -34.26
CA MET A 75 7.30 -13.07 -33.49
C MET A 75 5.92 -13.02 -34.15
N ARG A 76 5.90 -12.78 -35.47
CA ARG A 76 4.66 -12.76 -36.25
C ARG A 76 3.96 -14.13 -36.23
N ARG A 77 4.71 -15.21 -36.37
CA ARG A 77 4.17 -16.59 -36.30
C ARG A 77 3.49 -16.85 -34.97
N ILE A 78 4.13 -16.46 -33.87
CA ILE A 78 3.58 -16.60 -32.50
C ILE A 78 2.29 -15.81 -32.37
N LEU A 79 2.29 -14.53 -32.74
CA LEU A 79 1.14 -13.66 -32.60
C LEU A 79 -0.06 -14.14 -33.42
N LEU A 80 0.17 -14.56 -34.67
CA LEU A 80 -0.89 -15.12 -35.51
C LEU A 80 -1.46 -16.40 -34.92
N ALA A 81 -0.62 -17.28 -34.35
CA ALA A 81 -1.08 -18.51 -33.70
C ALA A 81 -1.90 -18.24 -32.43
N LEU A 82 -1.72 -17.08 -31.81
CA LEU A 82 -2.48 -16.62 -30.64
C LEU A 82 -3.79 -15.88 -31.03
N GLY A 83 -4.06 -15.74 -32.32
CA GLY A 83 -5.27 -15.08 -32.83
C GLY A 83 -5.17 -13.56 -32.94
N PHE A 84 -3.97 -12.99 -32.84
CA PHE A 84 -3.75 -11.60 -33.24
C PHE A 84 -3.77 -11.48 -34.76
N GLU A 85 -4.27 -10.36 -35.25
CA GLU A 85 -4.18 -10.04 -36.68
C GLU A 85 -3.03 -9.02 -36.88
N LEU A 86 -2.41 -9.06 -38.05
CA LEU A 86 -1.27 -8.22 -38.37
C LEU A 86 -1.53 -7.45 -39.66
N ASP A 87 -1.48 -6.12 -39.59
CA ASP A 87 -1.50 -5.23 -40.76
C ASP A 87 -0.20 -4.43 -40.79
N GLY A 88 0.75 -4.86 -41.63
CA GLY A 88 2.09 -4.31 -41.65
C GLY A 88 2.78 -4.46 -40.30
N GLU A 89 3.14 -3.34 -39.67
CA GLU A 89 3.72 -3.30 -38.30
C GLU A 89 2.64 -3.20 -37.21
N THR A 90 1.38 -3.11 -37.58
CA THR A 90 0.29 -2.94 -36.62
C THR A 90 -0.27 -4.29 -36.23
N ILE A 91 -0.30 -4.55 -34.93
CA ILE A 91 -0.95 -5.72 -34.32
C ILE A 91 -2.36 -5.31 -33.92
N ILE A 92 -3.36 -6.02 -34.46
CA ILE A 92 -4.74 -5.86 -34.06
C ILE A 92 -5.03 -6.85 -32.96
N VAL A 93 -5.40 -6.33 -31.79
CA VAL A 93 -5.61 -7.13 -30.59
C VAL A 93 -6.98 -7.78 -30.62
N PRO A 94 -7.09 -9.11 -30.42
CA PRO A 94 -8.39 -9.79 -30.37
C PRO A 94 -9.27 -9.23 -29.24
N SER A 95 -10.57 -9.18 -29.46
CA SER A 95 -11.53 -8.59 -28.51
C SER A 95 -11.54 -9.25 -27.12
N TRP A 96 -11.09 -10.51 -27.02
CA TRP A 96 -10.96 -11.22 -25.74
C TRP A 96 -9.66 -10.96 -24.98
N ARG A 97 -8.69 -10.26 -25.58
CA ARG A 97 -7.39 -9.88 -24.99
C ARG A 97 -7.39 -8.40 -24.59
N GLY A 98 -8.33 -8.01 -23.76
CA GLY A 98 -8.41 -6.66 -23.25
C GLY A 98 -7.24 -6.23 -22.35
N ASP A 99 -6.39 -7.15 -21.97
CA ASP A 99 -5.16 -7.00 -21.19
C ASP A 99 -3.98 -6.46 -22.01
N VAL A 100 -4.00 -6.63 -23.34
CA VAL A 100 -2.90 -6.23 -24.23
C VAL A 100 -3.09 -4.78 -24.68
N GLU A 101 -2.19 -3.89 -24.23
CA GLU A 101 -2.25 -2.45 -24.51
C GLU A 101 -0.90 -1.85 -24.92
N HIS A 102 0.19 -2.53 -24.61
CA HIS A 102 1.52 -2.00 -24.74
C HIS A 102 2.49 -3.03 -25.37
N TYR A 103 3.64 -2.57 -25.89
CA TYR A 103 4.63 -3.48 -26.47
C TYR A 103 5.18 -4.51 -25.47
N SER A 104 5.17 -4.21 -24.18
CA SER A 104 5.57 -5.15 -23.14
C SER A 104 4.66 -6.36 -23.04
N ASP A 105 3.36 -6.17 -23.29
CA ASP A 105 2.38 -7.25 -23.28
C ASP A 105 2.61 -8.17 -24.50
N ILE A 106 2.99 -7.58 -25.63
CA ILE A 106 3.43 -8.32 -26.81
C ILE A 106 4.72 -9.11 -26.53
N ALA A 107 5.67 -8.49 -25.83
CA ALA A 107 6.90 -9.15 -25.42
C ALA A 107 6.62 -10.34 -24.48
N GLU A 108 5.66 -10.20 -23.56
CA GLU A 108 5.23 -11.30 -22.70
C GLU A 108 4.70 -12.49 -23.51
N GLU A 109 3.81 -12.24 -24.47
CA GLU A 109 3.28 -13.30 -25.34
C GLU A 109 4.37 -14.00 -26.15
N ILE A 110 5.29 -13.22 -26.68
CA ILE A 110 6.43 -13.78 -27.42
C ILE A 110 7.31 -14.61 -26.50
N ALA A 111 7.67 -14.10 -25.31
CA ALA A 111 8.50 -14.81 -24.34
C ALA A 111 7.89 -16.12 -23.90
N ARG A 112 6.56 -16.13 -23.67
CA ARG A 112 5.80 -17.30 -23.24
C ARG A 112 5.85 -18.43 -24.25
N PHE A 113 5.73 -18.13 -25.55
CA PHE A 113 5.77 -19.13 -26.62
C PHE A 113 7.17 -19.43 -27.15
N TYR A 114 8.09 -18.47 -27.08
CA TYR A 114 9.51 -18.71 -27.30
C TYR A 114 10.08 -19.66 -26.25
N GLY A 115 9.54 -19.58 -25.04
CA GLY A 115 9.91 -20.37 -23.86
C GLY A 115 10.88 -19.66 -22.96
N TYR A 116 10.49 -19.43 -21.73
CA TYR A 116 11.32 -18.75 -20.72
C TYR A 116 12.68 -19.43 -20.49
N ASN A 117 12.76 -20.75 -20.67
CA ASN A 117 14.02 -21.48 -20.53
C ASN A 117 15.03 -21.18 -21.65
N ASN A 118 14.58 -20.61 -22.77
CA ASN A 118 15.43 -20.20 -23.87
C ASN A 118 15.97 -18.78 -23.70
N ILE A 119 15.47 -18.03 -22.71
CA ILE A 119 15.95 -16.68 -22.41
C ILE A 119 17.22 -16.80 -21.56
N PRO A 120 18.38 -16.26 -22.04
CA PRO A 120 19.63 -16.39 -21.32
C PRO A 120 19.62 -15.60 -20.00
N CYS A 121 20.10 -16.24 -18.93
CA CYS A 121 20.38 -15.55 -17.69
C CYS A 121 21.62 -14.68 -17.85
N THR A 122 21.47 -13.37 -17.63
CA THR A 122 22.58 -12.42 -17.71
C THR A 122 22.81 -11.76 -16.35
N LEU A 123 24.06 -11.41 -16.05
CA LEU A 123 24.39 -10.61 -14.90
C LEU A 123 23.98 -9.16 -15.13
N MET A 124 23.44 -8.52 -14.09
CA MET A 124 23.15 -7.08 -14.13
C MET A 124 24.43 -6.29 -14.43
N ARG A 125 24.32 -5.33 -15.33
CA ARG A 125 25.38 -4.36 -15.63
C ARG A 125 24.87 -2.97 -15.32
N GLY A 126 25.61 -2.20 -14.54
CA GLY A 126 25.25 -0.83 -14.21
C GLY A 126 26.45 -0.12 -13.60
N GLN A 127 26.39 1.20 -13.59
CA GLN A 127 27.34 1.99 -12.82
C GLN A 127 27.06 1.76 -11.33
N THR A 128 28.08 1.41 -10.59
CA THR A 128 28.01 1.34 -9.14
C THR A 128 28.17 2.73 -8.56
N THR A 129 27.29 3.10 -7.65
CA THR A 129 27.41 4.32 -6.85
C THR A 129 27.83 3.95 -5.44
N SER A 130 28.55 4.85 -4.78
CA SER A 130 28.85 4.69 -3.35
C SER A 130 27.53 4.73 -2.56
N GLY A 131 27.18 3.62 -1.94
CA GLY A 131 26.03 3.54 -1.05
C GLY A 131 26.35 4.17 0.31
N GLY A 132 25.29 4.55 1.05
CA GLY A 132 25.43 5.11 2.39
C GLY A 132 24.08 5.53 2.94
N TYR A 133 24.04 5.83 4.24
CA TYR A 133 22.88 6.41 4.87
C TYR A 133 22.98 7.94 4.83
N SER A 134 21.88 8.62 4.58
CA SER A 134 21.78 10.06 4.84
C SER A 134 21.88 10.33 6.34
N ASP A 135 22.20 11.59 6.70
CA ASP A 135 22.29 11.98 8.11
C ASP A 135 21.01 11.69 8.88
N ALA A 136 19.85 11.92 8.26
CA ALA A 136 18.56 11.61 8.86
C ALA A 136 18.37 10.09 9.08
N GLN A 137 18.74 9.25 8.12
CA GLN A 137 18.69 7.81 8.26
C GLN A 137 19.66 7.31 9.33
N GLN A 138 20.84 7.92 9.43
CA GLN A 138 21.82 7.59 10.44
C GLN A 138 21.34 7.96 11.84
N ALA A 139 20.71 9.13 12.00
CA ALA A 139 20.07 9.54 13.24
C ALA A 139 18.97 8.57 13.68
N GLU A 140 18.06 8.19 12.78
CA GLU A 140 17.01 7.21 13.06
C GLU A 140 17.58 5.87 13.53
N ARG A 141 18.58 5.35 12.81
CA ARG A 141 19.24 4.08 13.19
C ARG A 141 19.89 4.17 14.57
N SER A 142 20.51 5.31 14.87
CA SER A 142 21.15 5.58 16.18
C SER A 142 20.11 5.66 17.29
N ILE A 143 18.98 6.34 17.06
CA ILE A 143 17.85 6.41 18.01
C ILE A 143 17.32 5.03 18.30
N GLY A 144 17.03 4.24 17.26
CA GLY A 144 16.53 2.87 17.41
C GLY A 144 17.52 1.96 18.14
N ALA A 145 18.83 2.09 17.85
CA ALA A 145 19.85 1.31 18.56
C ALA A 145 19.91 1.67 20.05
N MET A 146 19.84 2.96 20.38
CA MET A 146 19.83 3.44 21.77
C MET A 146 18.55 3.01 22.51
N ALA A 147 17.39 3.12 21.87
CA ALA A 147 16.12 2.68 22.46
C ALA A 147 16.18 1.18 22.80
N ARG A 148 16.66 0.33 21.88
CA ARG A 148 16.84 -1.11 22.12
C ARG A 148 17.84 -1.37 23.23
N ALA A 149 18.95 -0.66 23.29
CA ALA A 149 19.94 -0.79 24.36
C ALA A 149 19.37 -0.39 25.74
N LEU A 150 18.38 0.49 25.78
CA LEU A 150 17.63 0.85 26.99
C LEU A 150 16.49 -0.15 27.33
N GLY A 151 16.36 -1.21 26.56
CA GLY A 151 15.39 -2.28 26.78
C GLY A 151 13.99 -2.02 26.21
N TYR A 152 13.86 -1.12 25.23
CA TYR A 152 12.62 -0.89 24.49
C TYR A 152 12.55 -1.79 23.25
N SER A 153 11.38 -2.33 22.97
CA SER A 153 11.08 -3.05 21.73
C SER A 153 10.44 -2.12 20.71
N GLU A 154 10.85 -2.25 19.46
CA GLU A 154 10.29 -1.48 18.37
C GLU A 154 8.87 -1.94 18.03
N ILE A 155 7.98 -0.98 17.77
CA ILE A 155 6.67 -1.23 17.19
C ILE A 155 6.49 -0.37 15.95
N ILE A 156 5.65 -0.86 15.06
CA ILE A 156 5.19 -0.14 13.87
C ILE A 156 3.67 -0.18 13.89
N THR A 157 3.06 1.00 13.91
CA THR A 157 1.61 1.13 13.92
C THR A 157 1.11 1.81 12.66
N TYR A 158 -0.19 1.65 12.37
CA TYR A 158 -0.79 2.28 11.19
C TYR A 158 -0.80 3.80 11.28
N SER A 159 -0.51 4.45 10.15
CA SER A 159 -0.65 5.90 9.99
C SER A 159 -2.11 6.35 9.86
N PHE A 160 -2.99 5.44 9.51
CA PHE A 160 -4.43 5.66 9.40
C PHE A 160 -5.08 5.33 10.74
N ILE A 161 -5.84 6.29 11.28
CA ILE A 161 -6.51 6.16 12.57
C ILE A 161 -7.97 6.61 12.49
N SER A 162 -8.73 6.30 13.53
CA SER A 162 -10.07 6.87 13.73
C SER A 162 -9.99 8.26 14.36
N PRO A 163 -10.87 9.20 13.96
CA PRO A 163 -11.01 10.47 14.68
C PRO A 163 -11.26 10.30 16.19
N SER A 164 -11.94 9.21 16.59
CA SER A 164 -12.22 8.88 17.99
C SER A 164 -10.96 8.63 18.83
N TYR A 165 -9.80 8.39 18.21
CA TYR A 165 -8.54 8.19 18.93
C TYR A 165 -8.12 9.42 19.70
N TYR A 166 -8.42 10.62 19.18
CA TYR A 166 -8.17 11.88 19.88
C TYR A 166 -9.03 12.04 21.13
N ASP A 167 -10.26 11.52 21.10
CA ASP A 167 -11.13 11.53 22.28
C ASP A 167 -10.66 10.54 23.34
N LYS A 168 -10.18 9.36 22.93
CA LYS A 168 -9.60 8.36 23.85
C LYS A 168 -8.40 8.90 24.64
N ILE A 169 -7.59 9.77 24.02
CA ILE A 169 -6.46 10.44 24.70
C ILE A 169 -6.86 11.78 25.32
N ARG A 170 -8.16 12.12 25.34
CA ARG A 170 -8.71 13.38 25.89
C ARG A 170 -8.04 14.63 25.29
N LEU A 171 -7.69 14.59 24.02
CA LEU A 171 -7.14 15.76 23.34
C LEU A 171 -8.22 16.86 23.30
N PRO A 172 -7.89 18.13 23.67
CA PRO A 172 -8.84 19.24 23.61
C PRO A 172 -9.51 19.36 22.24
N ALA A 173 -10.76 19.79 22.20
CA ALA A 173 -11.52 19.88 20.94
C ALA A 173 -10.95 20.92 19.97
N ASP A 174 -10.32 21.94 20.49
CA ASP A 174 -9.66 23.03 19.76
C ASP A 174 -8.18 22.77 19.47
N SER A 175 -7.66 21.61 19.86
CA SER A 175 -6.26 21.27 19.61
C SER A 175 -5.94 21.23 18.11
N PRO A 176 -4.86 21.88 17.66
CA PRO A 176 -4.43 21.84 16.26
C PRO A 176 -4.07 20.42 15.80
N LEU A 177 -3.76 19.51 16.72
CA LEU A 177 -3.50 18.10 16.40
C LEU A 177 -4.76 17.35 15.90
N ARG A 178 -5.96 17.94 16.07
CA ARG A 178 -7.19 17.37 15.50
C ARG A 178 -7.39 17.71 14.03
N ASN A 179 -6.59 18.60 13.46
CA ASN A 179 -6.67 18.97 12.06
C ASN A 179 -5.96 17.92 11.16
N SER A 180 -6.55 16.74 11.11
CA SER A 180 -6.03 15.61 10.35
C SER A 180 -6.48 15.64 8.90
N MET A 181 -5.62 15.20 8.01
CA MET A 181 -5.99 14.92 6.62
C MET A 181 -6.99 13.75 6.56
N LYS A 182 -8.06 13.94 5.80
CA LYS A 182 -9.07 12.89 5.57
C LYS A 182 -8.70 12.05 4.35
N ILE A 183 -8.93 10.75 4.46
CA ILE A 183 -8.73 9.82 3.34
C ILE A 183 -10.00 9.84 2.49
N LEU A 184 -9.84 9.97 1.16
CA LEU A 184 -10.97 10.10 0.23
C LEU A 184 -11.85 8.85 0.17
N ASN A 185 -11.23 7.67 0.25
CA ASN A 185 -11.89 6.37 0.15
C ASN A 185 -11.41 5.42 1.24
N PRO A 186 -11.68 5.71 2.54
CA PRO A 186 -11.21 4.89 3.64
C PRO A 186 -11.89 3.51 3.62
N LEU A 187 -11.19 2.50 4.14
CA LEU A 187 -11.76 1.16 4.33
C LEU A 187 -12.88 1.15 5.39
N GLY A 188 -12.82 2.05 6.35
CA GLY A 188 -13.78 2.23 7.42
C GLY A 188 -13.49 3.49 8.21
N GLU A 189 -14.38 3.86 9.15
CA GLU A 189 -14.21 5.05 9.98
C GLU A 189 -12.98 4.94 10.89
N ASP A 190 -12.64 3.74 11.31
CA ASP A 190 -11.47 3.42 12.14
C ASP A 190 -10.12 3.70 11.47
N THR A 191 -10.11 3.91 10.14
CA THR A 191 -8.93 4.23 9.34
C THR A 191 -9.16 5.43 8.41
N SER A 192 -9.99 6.40 8.83
CA SER A 192 -10.49 7.46 7.94
C SER A 192 -9.64 8.72 7.90
N ILE A 193 -8.67 8.86 8.80
CA ILE A 193 -7.79 10.04 8.86
C ILE A 193 -6.32 9.65 9.00
N MET A 194 -5.45 10.56 8.58
CA MET A 194 -4.00 10.47 8.83
C MET A 194 -3.67 11.00 10.22
N ARG A 195 -2.84 10.28 10.98
CA ARG A 195 -2.44 10.67 12.34
C ARG A 195 -1.55 11.91 12.34
N THR A 196 -1.79 12.80 13.28
CA THR A 196 -0.95 13.96 13.59
C THR A 196 -0.03 13.74 14.79
N THR A 197 -0.24 12.64 15.51
CA THR A 197 0.58 12.19 16.64
C THR A 197 0.60 10.67 16.70
N VAL A 198 1.69 10.10 17.21
CA VAL A 198 1.87 8.64 17.40
C VAL A 198 1.27 8.15 18.73
N LEU A 199 0.98 9.08 19.63
CA LEU A 199 0.59 8.78 21.01
C LEU A 199 -0.65 7.86 21.14
N PRO A 200 -1.76 8.08 20.41
CA PRO A 200 -2.92 7.19 20.51
C PRO A 200 -2.61 5.75 20.15
N SER A 201 -1.83 5.56 19.08
CA SER A 201 -1.41 4.24 18.62
C SER A 201 -0.52 3.53 19.64
N MET A 202 0.43 4.25 20.24
CA MET A 202 1.28 3.72 21.31
C MET A 202 0.43 3.28 22.50
N LEU A 203 -0.52 4.10 22.95
CA LEU A 203 -1.40 3.76 24.08
C LEU A 203 -2.30 2.56 23.78
N GLU A 204 -2.76 2.42 22.55
CA GLU A 204 -3.53 1.25 22.11
C GLU A 204 -2.69 -0.05 22.23
N ILE A 205 -1.45 -0.03 21.75
CA ILE A 205 -0.58 -1.20 21.84
C ILE A 205 -0.22 -1.53 23.30
N LEU A 206 0.04 -0.53 24.13
CA LEU A 206 0.26 -0.73 25.55
C LEU A 206 -0.98 -1.34 26.22
N THR A 207 -2.19 -0.82 25.92
CA THR A 207 -3.46 -1.35 26.43
C THR A 207 -3.69 -2.80 25.98
N ARG A 208 -3.41 -3.11 24.72
CA ARG A 208 -3.49 -4.47 24.20
C ARG A 208 -2.58 -5.42 24.97
N ASN A 209 -1.32 -5.05 25.17
CA ASN A 209 -0.36 -5.86 25.95
C ASN A 209 -0.83 -6.03 27.40
N TYR A 210 -1.37 -5.00 28.03
CA TYR A 210 -1.92 -5.08 29.36
C TYR A 210 -3.10 -6.06 29.44
N ASN A 211 -4.00 -6.05 28.46
CA ASN A 211 -5.13 -6.98 28.38
C ASN A 211 -4.67 -8.42 28.15
N TYR A 212 -3.55 -8.64 27.47
CA TYR A 212 -2.88 -9.94 27.36
C TYR A 212 -2.10 -10.36 28.60
N ARG A 213 -2.20 -9.60 29.70
CA ARG A 213 -1.56 -9.88 30.98
C ARG A 213 0.00 -9.86 30.94
N ASN A 214 0.57 -9.17 30.00
CA ASN A 214 2.01 -8.90 30.01
C ASN A 214 2.33 -8.01 31.23
N LYS A 215 3.23 -8.46 32.10
CA LYS A 215 3.51 -7.81 33.39
C LYS A 215 4.33 -6.52 33.25
N ALA A 216 5.15 -6.43 32.24
CA ALA A 216 6.02 -5.29 31.98
C ALA A 216 6.27 -5.15 30.48
N VAL A 217 6.14 -3.93 29.96
CA VAL A 217 6.33 -3.62 28.54
C VAL A 217 7.02 -2.29 28.40
N ARG A 218 7.99 -2.20 27.47
CA ARG A 218 8.66 -0.98 27.05
C ARG A 218 8.72 -0.96 25.53
N LEU A 219 8.12 0.02 24.92
CA LEU A 219 7.96 0.12 23.48
C LEU A 219 8.47 1.47 22.97
N TYR A 220 9.00 1.47 21.75
CA TYR A 220 9.28 2.69 21.02
C TYR A 220 8.79 2.59 19.58
N GLU A 221 8.44 3.73 19.01
CA GLU A 221 8.13 3.88 17.60
C GLU A 221 8.77 5.15 17.05
N ILE A 222 9.43 5.05 15.89
CA ILE A 222 9.84 6.20 15.08
C ILE A 222 8.85 6.28 13.94
N GLY A 223 7.73 6.98 14.18
CA GLY A 223 6.58 7.00 13.29
C GLY A 223 6.42 8.35 12.57
N LYS A 224 6.03 8.31 11.29
CA LYS A 224 5.59 9.51 10.58
C LYS A 224 4.25 9.99 11.10
N VAL A 225 4.10 11.31 11.14
CA VAL A 225 2.83 12.02 11.33
C VAL A 225 2.61 12.98 10.16
N TYR A 226 1.38 13.44 9.98
CA TYR A 226 0.98 14.09 8.74
C TYR A 226 0.24 15.39 9.04
N PHE A 227 0.79 16.50 8.59
CA PHE A 227 0.18 17.82 8.70
C PHE A 227 -0.17 18.35 7.31
N ALA A 228 -1.46 18.66 7.11
CA ALA A 228 -1.95 19.16 5.84
C ALA A 228 -1.28 20.48 5.45
N ARG A 229 -0.86 20.58 4.19
CA ARG A 229 -0.34 21.81 3.58
C ARG A 229 -1.39 22.45 2.67
N PRO A 230 -1.28 23.76 2.41
CA PRO A 230 -2.22 24.44 1.51
C PRO A 230 -2.24 23.92 0.08
N ASP A 231 -1.16 23.29 -0.38
CA ASP A 231 -1.03 22.69 -1.72
C ASP A 231 -1.68 21.29 -1.85
N GLY A 232 -2.35 20.81 -0.80
CA GLY A 232 -2.98 19.49 -0.75
C GLY A 232 -2.02 18.34 -0.43
N MET A 233 -0.73 18.62 -0.27
CA MET A 233 0.27 17.66 0.20
C MET A 233 0.35 17.66 1.72
N ALA A 234 1.23 16.83 2.28
CA ALA A 234 1.49 16.77 3.72
C ALA A 234 2.95 17.09 4.04
N ASP A 235 3.17 17.72 5.20
CA ASP A 235 4.43 17.61 5.89
C ASP A 235 4.43 16.31 6.70
N GLU A 236 5.49 15.53 6.54
CA GLU A 236 5.60 14.17 7.10
C GLU A 236 6.78 14.02 8.07
N PRO A 237 6.82 14.79 9.16
CA PRO A 237 7.90 14.63 10.13
C PRO A 237 7.80 13.27 10.82
N LYS A 238 8.97 12.76 11.25
CA LYS A 238 9.06 11.58 12.07
C LYS A 238 9.14 11.97 13.54
N LEU A 239 8.38 11.28 14.38
CA LEU A 239 8.37 11.45 15.82
C LEU A 239 8.87 10.17 16.50
N LEU A 240 9.73 10.33 17.50
CA LEU A 240 10.03 9.26 18.44
C LEU A 240 8.97 9.27 19.54
N CYS A 241 8.31 8.13 19.73
CA CYS A 241 7.41 7.90 20.86
C CYS A 241 7.96 6.75 21.70
N LEU A 242 8.02 6.95 23.01
CA LEU A 242 8.40 5.94 24.00
C LEU A 242 7.21 5.69 24.92
N GLY A 243 6.94 4.44 25.24
CA GLY A 243 5.88 4.08 26.17
C GLY A 243 6.25 2.82 26.97
N GLY A 244 5.70 2.70 28.16
CA GLY A 244 5.95 1.53 28.97
C GLY A 244 5.13 1.47 30.26
N TYR A 245 5.02 0.28 30.83
CA TYR A 245 4.42 0.05 32.13
C TYR A 245 5.03 -1.18 32.80
N GLY A 246 4.82 -1.29 34.13
CA GLY A 246 5.31 -2.43 34.91
C GLY A 246 6.85 -2.48 35.01
N GLY A 247 7.37 -3.49 35.68
CA GLY A 247 8.83 -3.68 35.80
C GLY A 247 9.57 -2.49 36.44
N GLY A 248 8.90 -1.70 37.29
CA GLY A 248 9.45 -0.50 37.90
C GLY A 248 9.53 0.69 36.94
N MET A 249 8.76 0.70 35.84
CA MET A 249 8.64 1.84 34.95
C MET A 249 7.92 2.99 35.69
N ASP A 250 8.58 4.14 35.73
CA ASP A 250 8.07 5.39 36.30
C ASP A 250 8.48 6.56 35.42
N PHE A 251 8.06 7.76 35.83
CA PHE A 251 8.42 9.00 35.14
C PHE A 251 9.92 9.20 34.98
N PHE A 252 10.69 8.94 36.04
CA PHE A 252 12.13 9.18 36.02
C PHE A 252 12.87 8.21 35.09
N ARG A 253 12.40 6.97 35.01
CA ARG A 253 12.94 5.99 34.05
C ARG A 253 12.65 6.37 32.60
N LEU A 254 11.44 6.84 32.33
CA LEU A 254 11.07 7.32 30.98
C LEU A 254 11.86 8.57 30.63
N LYS A 255 11.93 9.56 31.53
CA LYS A 255 12.71 10.78 31.38
C LYS A 255 14.19 10.45 31.13
N GLY A 256 14.78 9.56 31.95
CA GLY A 256 16.16 9.14 31.79
C GLY A 256 16.44 8.46 30.45
N ALA A 257 15.48 7.72 29.88
CA ALA A 257 15.61 7.15 28.55
C ALA A 257 15.66 8.25 27.47
N VAL A 258 14.79 9.27 27.58
CA VAL A 258 14.80 10.44 26.69
C VAL A 258 16.12 11.18 26.79
N GLU A 259 16.58 11.49 28.01
CA GLU A 259 17.86 12.18 28.26
C GLU A 259 19.05 11.42 27.65
N ARG A 260 19.07 10.09 27.78
CA ARG A 260 20.13 9.24 27.20
C ARG A 260 20.14 9.25 25.69
N ILE A 261 18.94 9.23 25.05
CA ILE A 261 18.82 9.31 23.59
C ILE A 261 19.30 10.66 23.10
N LEU A 262 18.86 11.76 23.73
CA LEU A 262 19.26 13.13 23.39
C LEU A 262 20.79 13.32 23.54
N ALA A 263 21.35 12.86 24.65
CA ALA A 263 22.81 12.93 24.88
C ALA A 263 23.58 12.09 23.83
N GLY A 264 23.06 10.91 23.43
CA GLY A 264 23.65 10.09 22.38
C GLY A 264 23.62 10.74 21.00
N LEU A 265 22.66 11.60 20.76
CA LEU A 265 22.58 12.47 19.57
C LEU A 265 23.38 13.77 19.71
N ARG A 266 24.07 13.95 20.84
CA ARG A 266 24.82 15.19 21.18
C ARG A 266 23.94 16.45 21.30
N ILE A 267 22.66 16.25 21.63
CA ILE A 267 21.75 17.35 21.95
C ILE A 267 21.88 17.64 23.45
N THR A 268 22.55 18.72 23.81
CA THR A 268 22.92 19.04 25.21
C THR A 268 22.16 20.20 25.79
N ASP A 269 21.62 21.08 24.96
CA ASP A 269 20.84 22.24 25.38
C ASP A 269 19.35 21.86 25.48
N VAL A 270 19.00 21.15 26.55
CA VAL A 270 17.66 20.61 26.78
C VAL A 270 17.15 21.00 28.13
N THR A 271 15.99 21.63 28.16
CA THR A 271 15.27 22.01 29.38
C THR A 271 14.01 21.15 29.53
N PHE A 272 13.74 20.69 30.72
CA PHE A 272 12.51 19.96 31.05
C PHE A 272 11.67 20.84 31.96
N GLU A 273 10.48 21.18 31.49
CA GLU A 273 9.50 21.95 32.23
C GLU A 273 8.27 21.15 32.55
N ALA A 274 7.62 21.40 33.70
CA ALA A 274 6.38 20.74 34.05
C ALA A 274 5.23 21.38 33.25
N GLU A 275 4.49 20.56 32.52
CA GLU A 275 3.26 20.99 31.85
C GLU A 275 2.08 20.84 32.81
N HIS A 276 1.28 21.89 32.96
CA HIS A 276 0.16 21.93 33.91
C HIS A 276 -1.21 22.01 33.22
N ASP A 277 -1.25 22.38 31.95
CA ASP A 277 -2.50 22.69 31.25
C ASP A 277 -3.02 21.55 30.35
N ASN A 278 -2.25 20.48 30.17
CA ASN A 278 -2.59 19.41 29.26
C ASN A 278 -3.11 18.18 30.02
N CYS A 279 -4.40 17.85 29.84
CA CYS A 279 -5.06 16.69 30.46
C CYS A 279 -4.40 15.34 30.18
N LEU A 280 -3.57 15.22 29.15
CA LEU A 280 -2.83 13.99 28.86
C LEU A 280 -1.83 13.61 29.96
N LEU A 281 -1.38 14.58 30.74
CA LEU A 281 -0.36 14.39 31.77
C LEU A 281 -0.95 13.99 33.15
N TYR A 282 -2.24 14.18 33.35
CA TYR A 282 -2.93 13.77 34.58
C TYR A 282 -3.16 12.25 34.71
N THR A 283 -2.81 11.47 33.71
CA THR A 283 -2.89 10.00 33.76
C THR A 283 -1.61 9.34 34.28
N SER A 284 -0.52 10.09 34.47
CA SER A 284 0.62 9.62 35.24
C SER A 284 0.26 9.76 36.73
N PRO A 285 0.29 8.67 37.53
CA PRO A 285 0.00 8.78 38.95
C PRO A 285 0.98 9.78 39.57
N SER A 286 0.42 10.89 40.05
CA SER A 286 1.17 11.87 40.85
C SER A 286 1.68 11.14 42.10
N PRO A 287 2.89 11.45 42.60
CA PRO A 287 3.34 10.96 43.90
C PRO A 287 2.38 11.28 45.06
N ARG A 288 1.38 12.12 44.84
CA ARG A 288 0.34 12.47 45.81
C ARG A 288 -0.83 11.49 45.81
N ASP A 289 -1.06 10.72 44.75
CA ASP A 289 -2.22 9.81 44.62
C ASP A 289 -1.98 8.46 45.34
N GLY A 290 -0.80 8.23 45.88
CA GLY A 290 -0.44 7.06 46.69
C GLY A 290 -0.63 7.29 48.23
N ALA A 291 -1.21 8.41 48.67
CA ALA A 291 -1.28 8.77 50.08
C ALA A 291 -2.72 8.79 50.66
N THR A 292 -3.70 8.21 49.94
CA THR A 292 -5.05 8.05 50.49
C THR A 292 -5.58 6.64 50.21
N SER A 293 -5.29 5.76 51.13
CA SER A 293 -6.16 4.78 51.79
C SER A 293 -5.36 3.78 52.59
#